data_7de5d20ba6efb216836574ef6e1efbbf
#
_entry.id   7de5d20ba6efb216836574ef6e1efbbf
#
_cell.length_a   1.000
_cell.length_b   1.000
_cell.length_c   1.000
_cell.angle_alpha   90.00
_cell.angle_beta   90.00
_cell.angle_gamma   90.00
#
_symmetry.space_group_name_H-M   'P 1'
#
loop_
_entity.id
_entity.type
_entity.pdbx_description
1 polymer ?
#
loop_
_entity_poly.entity_id
_entity_poly.type
_entity_poly.pdbx_seq_one_letter_code
_entity_poly.pdbx_strand_id
1 'polypeptide(L)'
;VPLIIEKIIKKTVLPKLETPAMKILLKVPIINDKIKATVREEMIKAFGGNFKEIIIGGAAFNQEVEQFLKMIDFPYTVGYGMTECGPIICYEDWTKFKPGSCGKAAPRMDVRILSSDPENIVGEIVCKGPNVMLGYYKNEEATQEVIDKDGWLHTGDLALMDAEGNVTIKGRSKNLLLSASGQNIYPEEIEDKLNNMPYVAESIIVQQNEKLVGLVYPDFDDAFAHGLKNEDIERVMEENRVALNTMLPAYSQVSKMKIYPEEFEKTPKKSIKRYLYQEAKG
;
A
#
# COMPACT_ATOMS: atom_id res chain seq x y z
N VAL A 1 0.62 2.38 12.19
CA VAL A 1 0.61 3.23 10.99
C VAL A 1 1.76 2.80 10.09
N PRO A 2 1.50 2.33 8.85
CA PRO A 2 2.53 1.79 7.94
C PRO A 2 3.74 2.71 7.77
N LEU A 3 3.53 4.00 7.50
CA LEU A 3 4.57 5.01 7.27
C LEU A 3 5.69 5.08 8.33
N ILE A 4 5.39 4.79 9.60
CA ILE A 4 6.41 4.85 10.67
C ILE A 4 7.36 3.65 10.50
N ILE A 5 6.82 2.46 10.31
CA ILE A 5 7.60 1.24 10.11
C ILE A 5 8.40 1.34 8.82
N GLU A 6 7.78 1.80 7.75
CA GLU A 6 8.43 2.03 6.45
C GLU A 6 9.61 2.99 6.55
N LYS A 7 9.43 4.13 7.23
CA LYS A 7 10.52 5.11 7.44
C LYS A 7 11.68 4.51 8.25
N ILE A 8 11.39 3.78 9.33
CA ILE A 8 12.42 3.12 10.14
C ILE A 8 13.20 2.13 9.27
N ILE A 9 12.51 1.27 8.53
CA ILE A 9 13.17 0.24 7.73
C ILE A 9 13.95 0.88 6.59
N LYS A 10 13.34 1.73 5.77
CA LYS A 10 14.00 2.34 4.60
C LYS A 10 15.14 3.27 4.96
N LYS A 11 15.00 4.11 6.00
CA LYS A 11 16.03 5.11 6.36
C LYS A 11 17.09 4.61 7.36
N THR A 12 16.80 3.55 8.13
CA THR A 12 17.70 3.13 9.21
C THR A 12 18.24 1.72 9.04
N VAL A 13 17.44 0.79 8.54
CA VAL A 13 17.78 -0.63 8.51
C VAL A 13 18.36 -1.04 7.15
N LEU A 14 17.62 -0.81 6.06
CA LEU A 14 18.04 -1.21 4.71
C LEU A 14 19.40 -0.63 4.29
N PRO A 15 19.72 0.67 4.51
CA PRO A 15 21.02 1.20 4.10
C PRO A 15 22.22 0.50 4.76
N LYS A 16 22.05 0.02 6.00
CA LYS A 16 23.09 -0.73 6.71
C LYS A 16 23.32 -2.11 6.10
N LEU A 17 22.25 -2.75 5.59
CA LEU A 17 22.29 -4.08 4.97
C LEU A 17 22.79 -4.01 3.52
N GLU A 18 22.64 -2.88 2.86
CA GLU A 18 23.04 -2.68 1.46
C GLU A 18 24.50 -2.35 1.27
N THR A 19 25.27 -2.16 2.34
CA THR A 19 26.72 -1.92 2.23
C THR A 19 27.42 -3.09 1.51
N PRO A 20 28.48 -2.85 0.71
CA PRO A 20 29.19 -3.90 -0.02
C PRO A 20 29.67 -5.05 0.88
N ALA A 21 30.16 -4.72 2.08
CA ALA A 21 30.61 -5.71 3.05
C ALA A 21 29.44 -6.58 3.53
N MET A 22 28.28 -5.96 3.86
CA MET A 22 27.10 -6.69 4.34
C MET A 22 26.51 -7.57 3.23
N LYS A 23 26.46 -7.10 1.98
CA LYS A 23 26.01 -7.91 0.83
C LYS A 23 26.87 -9.17 0.62
N ILE A 24 28.17 -9.13 0.94
CA ILE A 24 29.04 -10.31 0.90
C ILE A 24 28.71 -11.26 2.06
N LEU A 25 28.57 -10.73 3.27
CA LEU A 25 28.24 -11.53 4.46
C LEU A 25 26.88 -12.23 4.36
N LEU A 26 25.89 -11.57 3.78
CA LEU A 26 24.56 -12.11 3.55
C LEU A 26 24.51 -13.29 2.54
N LYS A 27 25.60 -13.51 1.76
CA LYS A 27 25.71 -14.69 0.88
C LYS A 27 26.15 -15.95 1.62
N VAL A 28 26.64 -15.84 2.86
CA VAL A 28 27.07 -16.97 3.67
C VAL A 28 25.90 -17.41 4.57
N PRO A 29 25.31 -18.61 4.37
CA PRO A 29 24.04 -18.99 5.03
C PRO A 29 24.04 -18.81 6.55
N ILE A 30 25.04 -19.35 7.26
CA ILE A 30 25.14 -19.28 8.72
C ILE A 30 25.25 -17.81 9.21
N ILE A 31 25.98 -16.96 8.48
CA ILE A 31 26.15 -15.53 8.82
C ILE A 31 24.86 -14.78 8.50
N ASN A 32 24.21 -15.08 7.39
CA ASN A 32 22.94 -14.52 6.99
C ASN A 32 21.88 -14.73 8.09
N ASP A 33 21.71 -15.96 8.58
CA ASP A 33 20.72 -16.28 9.61
C ASP A 33 21.01 -15.54 10.93
N LYS A 34 22.28 -15.40 11.29
CA LYS A 34 22.67 -14.60 12.48
C LYS A 34 22.37 -13.12 12.28
N ILE A 35 22.66 -12.55 11.12
CA ILE A 35 22.35 -11.15 10.82
C ILE A 35 20.85 -10.90 10.88
N LYS A 36 20.04 -11.76 10.24
CA LYS A 36 18.59 -11.67 10.28
C LYS A 36 18.04 -11.72 11.70
N ALA A 37 18.52 -12.66 12.51
CA ALA A 37 18.13 -12.80 13.91
C ALA A 37 18.49 -11.53 14.71
N THR A 38 19.71 -11.00 14.55
CA THR A 38 20.15 -9.78 15.23
C THR A 38 19.29 -8.58 14.85
N VAL A 39 19.04 -8.39 13.54
CA VAL A 39 18.18 -7.29 13.04
C VAL A 39 16.76 -7.42 13.59
N ARG A 40 16.19 -8.62 13.58
CA ARG A 40 14.87 -8.89 14.17
C ARG A 40 14.83 -8.52 15.65
N GLU A 41 15.82 -8.97 16.45
CA GLU A 41 15.89 -8.69 17.88
C GLU A 41 16.04 -7.19 18.19
N GLU A 42 16.87 -6.48 17.42
CA GLU A 42 17.02 -5.02 17.56
C GLU A 42 15.71 -4.30 17.24
N MET A 43 15.00 -4.71 16.17
CA MET A 43 13.70 -4.16 15.84
C MET A 43 12.67 -4.45 16.93
N ILE A 44 12.61 -5.69 17.44
CA ILE A 44 11.70 -6.05 18.54
C ILE A 44 11.97 -5.16 19.77
N LYS A 45 13.23 -4.95 20.13
CA LYS A 45 13.62 -4.04 21.23
C LYS A 45 13.22 -2.60 20.98
N ALA A 46 13.38 -2.11 19.75
CA ALA A 46 13.00 -0.75 19.37
C ALA A 46 11.48 -0.50 19.50
N PHE A 47 10.66 -1.54 19.35
CA PHE A 47 9.21 -1.51 19.58
C PHE A 47 8.79 -1.91 21.02
N GLY A 48 9.71 -1.89 21.97
CA GLY A 48 9.44 -2.13 23.40
C GLY A 48 9.66 -3.57 23.88
N GLY A 49 9.94 -4.51 23.01
CA GLY A 49 10.41 -5.86 23.35
C GLY A 49 9.35 -6.86 23.86
N ASN A 50 8.18 -6.40 24.27
CA ASN A 50 7.17 -7.19 24.98
C ASN A 50 5.82 -7.25 24.24
N PHE A 51 5.84 -7.46 22.93
CA PHE A 51 4.63 -7.66 22.13
C PHE A 51 4.63 -9.06 21.49
N LYS A 52 3.46 -9.56 21.17
CA LYS A 52 3.27 -10.83 20.46
C LYS A 52 3.40 -10.64 18.95
N GLU A 53 2.78 -9.60 18.43
CA GLU A 53 2.78 -9.24 17.02
C GLU A 53 2.47 -7.75 16.83
N ILE A 54 2.85 -7.19 15.71
CA ILE A 54 2.45 -5.84 15.30
C ILE A 54 1.42 -5.97 14.19
N ILE A 55 0.22 -5.41 14.41
CA ILE A 55 -0.82 -5.34 13.39
C ILE A 55 -0.68 -4.02 12.64
N ILE A 56 -0.42 -4.11 11.35
CA ILE A 56 -0.23 -2.98 10.45
C ILE A 56 -1.54 -2.78 9.68
N GLY A 57 -2.09 -1.57 9.72
CA GLY A 57 -3.35 -1.30 9.04
C GLY A 57 -3.65 0.19 8.89
N GLY A 58 -4.76 0.50 8.23
CA GLY A 58 -5.25 1.86 7.99
C GLY A 58 -4.75 2.53 6.72
N ALA A 59 -3.79 1.92 6.01
CA ALA A 59 -3.34 2.29 4.67
C ALA A 59 -2.67 1.09 4.01
N ALA A 60 -2.44 1.15 2.70
CA ALA A 60 -1.62 0.17 2.00
C ALA A 60 -0.23 0.07 2.67
N PHE A 61 0.31 -1.14 2.73
CA PHE A 61 1.63 -1.39 3.28
C PHE A 61 2.62 -1.67 2.16
N ASN A 62 3.76 -1.03 2.21
CA ASN A 62 4.77 -1.12 1.18
C ASN A 62 5.30 -2.54 1.02
N GLN A 63 5.21 -3.11 -0.20
CA GLN A 63 5.53 -4.50 -0.48
C GLN A 63 7.01 -4.85 -0.24
N GLU A 64 7.93 -3.93 -0.53
CA GLU A 64 9.37 -4.15 -0.30
C GLU A 64 9.68 -4.24 1.20
N VAL A 65 9.07 -3.36 1.98
CA VAL A 65 9.17 -3.38 3.44
C VAL A 65 8.53 -4.64 4.01
N GLU A 66 7.41 -5.07 3.46
CA GLU A 66 6.74 -6.31 3.85
C GLU A 66 7.63 -7.54 3.57
N GLN A 67 8.23 -7.62 2.39
CA GLN A 67 9.16 -8.68 2.04
C GLN A 67 10.38 -8.71 2.98
N PHE A 68 10.89 -7.53 3.36
CA PHE A 68 11.97 -7.43 4.32
C PHE A 68 11.56 -7.97 5.70
N LEU A 69 10.41 -7.58 6.24
CA LEU A 69 9.90 -8.09 7.53
C LEU A 69 9.72 -9.61 7.49
N LYS A 70 9.22 -10.13 6.37
CA LYS A 70 9.09 -11.58 6.18
C LYS A 70 10.46 -12.27 6.13
N MET A 71 11.42 -11.67 5.45
CA MET A 71 12.78 -12.22 5.33
C MET A 71 13.48 -12.38 6.68
N ILE A 72 13.24 -11.50 7.65
CA ILE A 72 13.83 -11.55 9.00
C ILE A 72 12.92 -12.26 10.02
N ASP A 73 11.80 -12.86 9.59
CA ASP A 73 10.78 -13.48 10.47
C ASP A 73 10.30 -12.56 11.60
N PHE A 74 10.08 -11.27 11.27
CA PHE A 74 9.54 -10.31 12.22
C PHE A 74 8.06 -10.60 12.49
N PRO A 75 7.58 -10.57 13.75
CA PRO A 75 6.19 -10.88 14.07
C PRO A 75 5.25 -9.74 13.69
N TYR A 76 4.76 -9.74 12.46
CA TYR A 76 3.83 -8.76 11.93
C TYR A 76 2.67 -9.43 11.20
N THR A 77 1.58 -8.71 11.08
CA THR A 77 0.47 -9.02 10.20
C THR A 77 -0.09 -7.72 9.61
N VAL A 78 -0.75 -7.81 8.47
CA VAL A 78 -1.49 -6.70 7.89
C VAL A 78 -2.98 -6.97 8.09
N GLY A 79 -3.67 -6.02 8.72
CA GLY A 79 -5.11 -6.06 8.91
C GLY A 79 -5.82 -5.02 8.05
N TYR A 80 -7.04 -5.33 7.65
CA TYR A 80 -7.90 -4.43 6.90
C TYR A 80 -9.16 -4.11 7.68
N GLY A 81 -9.58 -2.87 7.58
CA GLY A 81 -10.81 -2.42 8.21
C GLY A 81 -11.10 -0.94 8.00
N MET A 82 -12.23 -0.52 8.52
CA MET A 82 -12.71 0.84 8.44
C MET A 82 -13.52 1.21 9.69
N THR A 83 -13.69 2.49 9.93
CA THR A 83 -14.42 3.00 11.11
C THR A 83 -15.82 2.42 11.21
N GLU A 84 -16.47 2.25 10.08
CA GLU A 84 -17.81 1.69 9.92
C GLU A 84 -17.94 0.22 10.37
N CYS A 85 -16.79 -0.44 10.65
CA CYS A 85 -16.72 -1.84 11.11
C CYS A 85 -16.03 -2.01 12.47
N GLY A 86 -15.83 -0.97 13.23
CA GLY A 86 -15.36 -0.94 14.60
C GLY A 86 -14.01 -1.56 15.00
N PRO A 87 -12.87 -1.51 14.26
CA PRO A 87 -12.68 -1.25 12.83
C PRO A 87 -12.43 -2.47 11.96
N ILE A 88 -12.15 -3.68 12.50
CA ILE A 88 -11.50 -4.81 11.79
C ILE A 88 -12.49 -5.60 10.93
N ILE A 89 -12.16 -5.78 9.66
CA ILE A 89 -12.87 -6.61 8.69
C ILE A 89 -12.06 -7.89 8.39
N CYS A 90 -10.77 -7.74 8.08
CA CYS A 90 -9.88 -8.87 7.80
C CYS A 90 -8.63 -8.82 8.70
N TYR A 91 -8.20 -10.00 9.12
CA TYR A 91 -7.03 -10.20 9.97
C TYR A 91 -6.64 -11.68 9.96
N GLU A 92 -5.36 -11.99 10.13
CA GLU A 92 -4.86 -13.32 10.42
C GLU A 92 -3.69 -13.23 11.42
N ASP A 93 -3.53 -14.22 12.28
CA ASP A 93 -2.38 -14.33 13.20
C ASP A 93 -1.07 -14.38 12.39
N TRP A 94 -0.04 -13.66 12.83
CA TRP A 94 1.21 -13.48 12.09
C TRP A 94 1.88 -14.79 11.71
N THR A 95 1.66 -15.88 12.46
CA THR A 95 2.22 -17.21 12.17
C THR A 95 1.57 -17.90 10.97
N LYS A 96 0.35 -17.45 10.61
CA LYS A 96 -0.45 -17.97 9.48
C LYS A 96 -0.66 -16.95 8.39
N PHE A 97 -0.25 -15.72 8.64
CA PHE A 97 -0.45 -14.60 7.75
C PHE A 97 0.24 -14.82 6.39
N LYS A 98 -0.49 -14.58 5.32
CA LYS A 98 0.01 -14.63 3.94
C LYS A 98 0.46 -13.24 3.51
N PRO A 99 1.77 -12.98 3.31
CA PRO A 99 2.27 -11.69 2.82
C PRO A 99 1.61 -11.27 1.50
N GLY A 100 1.38 -9.97 1.32
CA GLY A 100 0.66 -9.41 0.18
C GLY A 100 -0.86 -9.46 0.32
N SER A 101 -1.39 -10.03 1.41
CA SER A 101 -2.80 -9.99 1.75
C SER A 101 -3.06 -9.10 2.97
N CYS A 102 -4.31 -8.96 3.37
CA CYS A 102 -4.71 -8.41 4.66
C CYS A 102 -5.36 -9.46 5.57
N GLY A 103 -5.01 -10.74 5.35
CA GLY A 103 -5.57 -11.87 6.09
C GLY A 103 -6.95 -12.28 5.58
N LYS A 104 -7.66 -13.01 6.43
CA LYS A 104 -8.99 -13.56 6.17
C LYS A 104 -10.07 -12.77 6.91
N ALA A 105 -11.34 -13.08 6.63
CA ALA A 105 -12.44 -12.52 7.40
C ALA A 105 -12.20 -12.69 8.92
N ALA A 106 -12.30 -11.59 9.66
CA ALA A 106 -12.17 -11.61 11.11
C ALA A 106 -13.28 -12.48 11.74
N PRO A 107 -13.07 -13.06 12.95
CA PRO A 107 -14.10 -13.87 13.60
C PRO A 107 -15.46 -13.17 13.65
N ARG A 108 -16.52 -13.88 13.27
CA ARG A 108 -17.92 -13.41 13.19
C ARG A 108 -18.20 -12.38 12.07
N MET A 109 -17.24 -12.17 11.17
CA MET A 109 -17.43 -11.39 9.95
C MET A 109 -17.67 -12.30 8.76
N ASP A 110 -18.66 -11.94 7.96
CA ASP A 110 -18.80 -12.45 6.59
C ASP A 110 -18.17 -11.43 5.64
N VAL A 111 -17.26 -11.87 4.79
CA VAL A 111 -16.59 -11.03 3.78
C VAL A 111 -16.76 -11.69 2.42
N ARG A 112 -17.13 -10.89 1.43
CA ARG A 112 -17.28 -11.35 0.04
C ARG A 112 -16.63 -10.32 -0.90
N ILE A 113 -16.17 -10.82 -2.03
CA ILE A 113 -15.80 -9.99 -3.18
C ILE A 113 -16.92 -10.09 -4.20
N LEU A 114 -17.49 -8.95 -4.58
CA LEU A 114 -18.52 -8.89 -5.62
C LEU A 114 -17.89 -9.11 -6.98
N SER A 115 -17.66 -10.37 -7.30
CA SER A 115 -17.03 -10.82 -8.54
C SER A 115 -17.58 -12.18 -8.94
N SER A 116 -17.61 -12.47 -10.24
CA SER A 116 -17.94 -13.81 -10.78
C SER A 116 -16.80 -14.82 -10.56
N ASP A 117 -15.58 -14.34 -10.35
CA ASP A 117 -14.38 -15.12 -10.06
C ASP A 117 -13.49 -14.31 -9.10
N PRO A 118 -13.70 -14.41 -7.77
CA PRO A 118 -12.97 -13.63 -6.79
C PRO A 118 -11.45 -13.85 -6.78
N GLU A 119 -10.97 -14.97 -7.28
CA GLU A 119 -9.54 -15.25 -7.37
C GLU A 119 -8.86 -14.45 -8.49
N ASN A 120 -9.54 -14.25 -9.62
CA ASN A 120 -8.93 -13.72 -10.84
C ASN A 120 -9.53 -12.38 -11.29
N ILE A 121 -10.77 -12.08 -10.90
CA ILE A 121 -11.48 -10.86 -11.28
C ILE A 121 -11.71 -10.00 -10.05
N VAL A 122 -11.10 -8.81 -10.07
CA VAL A 122 -11.25 -7.84 -8.97
C VAL A 122 -12.70 -7.40 -8.83
N GLY A 123 -13.18 -7.38 -7.59
CA GLY A 123 -14.51 -6.89 -7.24
C GLY A 123 -14.50 -6.07 -5.96
N GLU A 124 -15.63 -5.46 -5.64
CA GLU A 124 -15.78 -4.71 -4.40
C GLU A 124 -15.85 -5.64 -3.19
N ILE A 125 -15.16 -5.25 -2.11
CA ILE A 125 -15.30 -5.90 -0.81
C ILE A 125 -16.64 -5.50 -0.20
N VAL A 126 -17.48 -6.48 0.13
CA VAL A 126 -18.63 -6.28 0.98
C VAL A 126 -18.52 -7.13 2.22
N CYS A 127 -18.98 -6.59 3.35
CA CYS A 127 -18.91 -7.30 4.62
C CYS A 127 -20.20 -7.17 5.44
N LYS A 128 -20.41 -8.17 6.29
CA LYS A 128 -21.53 -8.23 7.22
C LYS A 128 -21.06 -8.84 8.52
N GLY A 129 -21.53 -8.31 9.65
CA GLY A 129 -21.16 -8.82 10.96
C GLY A 129 -21.64 -7.91 12.10
N PRO A 130 -21.48 -8.36 13.34
CA PRO A 130 -21.99 -7.63 14.52
C PRO A 130 -21.23 -6.32 14.80
N ASN A 131 -20.07 -6.11 14.18
CA ASN A 131 -19.26 -4.89 14.32
C ASN A 131 -19.51 -3.87 13.20
N VAL A 132 -20.38 -4.17 12.23
CA VAL A 132 -20.83 -3.19 11.24
C VAL A 132 -21.68 -2.13 11.95
N MET A 133 -21.44 -0.87 11.64
CA MET A 133 -22.18 0.27 12.20
C MET A 133 -23.69 0.15 11.99
N LEU A 134 -24.46 0.78 12.84
CA LEU A 134 -25.92 0.91 12.64
C LEU A 134 -26.27 1.91 11.54
N GLY A 135 -25.37 2.85 11.25
CA GLY A 135 -25.53 3.88 10.23
C GLY A 135 -24.78 5.16 10.59
N TYR A 136 -24.81 6.11 9.68
CA TYR A 136 -24.28 7.45 9.90
C TYR A 136 -25.25 8.30 10.70
N TYR A 137 -24.75 8.97 11.74
CA TYR A 137 -25.60 9.76 12.64
C TYR A 137 -26.36 10.85 11.90
N LYS A 138 -27.68 10.81 12.01
CA LYS A 138 -28.63 11.74 11.34
C LYS A 138 -28.45 11.86 9.83
N ASN A 139 -27.95 10.81 9.19
CA ASN A 139 -27.76 10.77 7.74
C ASN A 139 -28.15 9.40 7.19
N GLU A 140 -29.47 9.21 7.05
CA GLU A 140 -30.04 7.95 6.58
C GLU A 140 -29.73 7.71 5.09
N GLU A 141 -29.73 8.77 4.28
CA GLU A 141 -29.40 8.69 2.86
C GLU A 141 -28.01 8.11 2.65
N ALA A 142 -26.98 8.68 3.28
CA ALA A 142 -25.61 8.14 3.21
C ALA A 142 -25.50 6.72 3.80
N THR A 143 -26.37 6.38 4.77
CA THR A 143 -26.38 5.02 5.32
C THR A 143 -26.90 4.02 4.29
N GLN A 144 -28.00 4.35 3.61
CA GLN A 144 -28.60 3.50 2.57
C GLN A 144 -27.73 3.36 1.33
N GLU A 145 -26.85 4.34 1.07
CA GLU A 145 -25.86 4.24 -0.02
C GLU A 145 -24.79 3.17 0.23
N VAL A 146 -24.47 2.88 1.51
CA VAL A 146 -23.36 1.97 1.85
C VAL A 146 -23.82 0.67 2.52
N ILE A 147 -25.00 0.62 3.13
CA ILE A 147 -25.57 -0.61 3.69
C ILE A 147 -26.80 -0.99 2.87
N ASP A 148 -26.71 -2.15 2.20
CA ASP A 148 -27.81 -2.64 1.38
C ASP A 148 -28.97 -3.21 2.25
N LYS A 149 -30.10 -3.53 1.57
CA LYS A 149 -31.31 -4.07 2.23
C LYS A 149 -31.09 -5.41 2.95
N ASP A 150 -30.04 -6.15 2.58
CA ASP A 150 -29.69 -7.43 3.17
C ASP A 150 -28.67 -7.27 4.32
N GLY A 151 -28.25 -6.03 4.62
CA GLY A 151 -27.34 -5.66 5.70
C GLY A 151 -25.87 -5.85 5.36
N TRP A 152 -25.51 -5.89 4.09
CA TRP A 152 -24.12 -5.87 3.65
C TRP A 152 -23.63 -4.43 3.55
N LEU A 153 -22.47 -4.18 4.15
CA LEU A 153 -21.75 -2.91 4.00
C LEU A 153 -20.86 -2.98 2.76
N HIS A 154 -21.07 -2.04 1.85
CA HIS A 154 -20.26 -1.76 0.69
C HIS A 154 -19.07 -0.88 1.08
N THR A 155 -17.85 -1.40 1.00
CA THR A 155 -16.67 -0.69 1.51
C THR A 155 -16.11 0.35 0.56
N GLY A 156 -16.41 0.23 -0.73
CA GLY A 156 -15.79 1.00 -1.81
C GLY A 156 -14.32 0.61 -2.07
N ASP A 157 -13.82 -0.44 -1.42
CA ASP A 157 -12.49 -0.98 -1.65
C ASP A 157 -12.57 -2.19 -2.58
N LEU A 158 -11.61 -2.31 -3.49
CA LEU A 158 -11.53 -3.35 -4.52
C LEU A 158 -10.47 -4.38 -4.14
N ALA A 159 -10.76 -5.66 -4.33
CA ALA A 159 -9.86 -6.75 -3.93
C ALA A 159 -10.04 -8.02 -4.78
N LEU A 160 -9.10 -8.92 -4.58
CA LEU A 160 -9.19 -10.34 -4.88
C LEU A 160 -9.28 -11.14 -3.59
N MET A 161 -9.81 -12.37 -3.67
CA MET A 161 -9.83 -13.32 -2.55
C MET A 161 -9.40 -14.69 -3.08
N ASP A 162 -8.35 -15.25 -2.52
CA ASP A 162 -7.88 -16.58 -2.92
C ASP A 162 -8.77 -17.72 -2.38
N ALA A 163 -8.53 -18.95 -2.86
CA ALA A 163 -9.26 -20.14 -2.44
C ALA A 163 -9.19 -20.41 -0.92
N GLU A 164 -8.17 -19.90 -0.25
CA GLU A 164 -7.99 -20.03 1.19
C GLU A 164 -8.72 -18.92 1.98
N GLY A 165 -9.29 -17.92 1.29
CA GLY A 165 -10.00 -16.79 1.86
C GLY A 165 -9.11 -15.59 2.22
N ASN A 166 -7.85 -15.54 1.79
CA ASN A 166 -7.00 -14.37 2.00
C ASN A 166 -7.40 -13.26 1.02
N VAL A 167 -7.60 -12.07 1.55
CA VAL A 167 -8.03 -10.89 0.80
C VAL A 167 -6.80 -10.06 0.40
N THR A 168 -6.67 -9.73 -0.88
CA THR A 168 -5.63 -8.85 -1.42
C THR A 168 -6.27 -7.58 -1.98
N ILE A 169 -6.06 -6.45 -1.31
CA ILE A 169 -6.60 -5.15 -1.72
C ILE A 169 -5.87 -4.65 -2.96
N LYS A 170 -6.62 -4.12 -3.93
CA LYS A 170 -6.14 -3.57 -5.19
C LYS A 170 -6.22 -2.06 -5.26
N GLY A 171 -7.18 -1.46 -4.60
CA GLY A 171 -7.38 -0.01 -4.59
C GLY A 171 -8.79 0.37 -4.18
N ARG A 172 -9.14 1.62 -4.47
CA ARG A 172 -10.47 2.17 -4.23
C ARG A 172 -11.28 2.28 -5.51
N SER A 173 -12.56 1.93 -5.47
CA SER A 173 -13.47 2.04 -6.63
C SER A 173 -13.53 3.48 -7.19
N LYS A 174 -13.52 4.48 -6.29
CA LYS A 174 -13.51 5.90 -6.67
C LYS A 174 -12.23 6.39 -7.35
N ASN A 175 -11.12 5.66 -7.17
CA ASN A 175 -9.82 5.99 -7.74
C ASN A 175 -9.52 5.21 -9.03
N LEU A 176 -10.34 4.22 -9.35
CA LEU A 176 -10.18 3.38 -10.53
C LEU A 176 -10.12 4.25 -11.79
N LEU A 177 -9.10 4.03 -12.59
CA LEU A 177 -8.93 4.66 -13.91
C LEU A 177 -9.23 3.64 -15.01
N LEU A 178 -9.64 4.14 -16.16
CA LEU A 178 -9.85 3.30 -17.33
C LEU A 178 -8.82 3.63 -18.39
N SER A 179 -8.20 2.59 -18.96
CA SER A 179 -7.35 2.75 -20.13
C SER A 179 -8.21 3.10 -21.37
N ALA A 180 -7.56 3.58 -22.41
CA ALA A 180 -8.23 3.81 -23.71
C ALA A 180 -8.88 2.54 -24.30
N SER A 181 -8.40 1.35 -23.91
CA SER A 181 -8.97 0.05 -24.29
C SER A 181 -10.02 -0.48 -23.31
N GLY A 182 -10.44 0.32 -22.30
CA GLY A 182 -11.45 -0.05 -21.33
C GLY A 182 -10.97 -0.97 -20.19
N GLN A 183 -9.66 -1.15 -20.05
CA GLN A 183 -9.10 -1.97 -18.98
C GLN A 183 -8.98 -1.17 -17.68
N ASN A 184 -9.26 -1.82 -16.55
CA ASN A 184 -9.13 -1.25 -15.24
C ASN A 184 -7.66 -0.98 -14.89
N ILE A 185 -7.37 0.21 -14.40
CA ILE A 185 -6.07 0.62 -13.87
C ILE A 185 -6.25 0.99 -12.41
N TYR A 186 -5.45 0.37 -11.55
CA TYR A 186 -5.42 0.61 -10.11
C TYR A 186 -4.24 1.53 -9.79
N PRO A 187 -4.46 2.83 -9.59
CA PRO A 187 -3.36 3.80 -9.40
C PRO A 187 -2.46 3.44 -8.22
N GLU A 188 -3.07 2.92 -7.15
CA GLU A 188 -2.36 2.56 -5.92
C GLU A 188 -1.29 1.48 -6.15
N GLU A 189 -1.51 0.53 -7.06
CA GLU A 189 -0.52 -0.49 -7.40
C GLU A 189 0.69 0.09 -8.15
N ILE A 190 0.46 1.11 -8.96
CA ILE A 190 1.54 1.83 -9.68
C ILE A 190 2.31 2.71 -8.71
N GLU A 191 1.59 3.41 -7.84
CA GLU A 191 2.15 4.28 -6.80
C GLU A 191 3.03 3.51 -5.81
N ASP A 192 2.62 2.30 -5.40
CA ASP A 192 3.44 1.45 -4.53
C ASP A 192 4.80 1.15 -5.17
N LYS A 193 4.83 0.82 -6.46
CA LYS A 193 6.08 0.60 -7.20
C LYS A 193 6.90 1.88 -7.31
N LEU A 194 6.26 2.99 -7.66
CA LEU A 194 6.92 4.29 -7.83
C LEU A 194 7.51 4.81 -6.52
N ASN A 195 6.81 4.65 -5.40
CA ASN A 195 7.28 5.05 -4.07
C ASN A 195 8.47 4.23 -3.56
N ASN A 196 8.85 3.15 -4.25
CA ASN A 196 10.07 2.36 -3.98
C ASN A 196 11.24 2.77 -4.86
N MET A 197 11.07 3.72 -5.77
CA MET A 197 12.12 4.17 -6.67
C MET A 197 13.01 5.24 -6.04
N PRO A 198 14.25 5.42 -6.54
CA PRO A 198 15.20 6.37 -6.00
C PRO A 198 14.61 7.77 -5.84
N TYR A 199 14.80 8.36 -4.66
CA TYR A 199 14.42 9.73 -4.33
C TYR A 199 12.93 10.08 -4.51
N VAL A 200 12.03 9.11 -4.49
CA VAL A 200 10.58 9.33 -4.46
C VAL A 200 10.09 9.31 -3.02
N ALA A 201 9.63 10.44 -2.50
CA ALA A 201 9.03 10.54 -1.18
C ALA A 201 7.55 10.16 -1.20
N GLU A 202 6.81 10.68 -2.18
CA GLU A 202 5.38 10.46 -2.37
C GLU A 202 5.00 10.58 -3.84
N SER A 203 4.01 9.82 -4.25
CA SER A 203 3.47 9.91 -5.60
C SER A 203 1.97 9.67 -5.66
N ILE A 204 1.34 10.21 -6.69
CA ILE A 204 -0.01 9.86 -7.12
C ILE A 204 -0.05 9.72 -8.64
N ILE A 205 -0.81 8.73 -9.09
CA ILE A 205 -1.07 8.53 -10.51
C ILE A 205 -2.45 9.10 -10.84
N VAL A 206 -2.46 9.99 -11.80
CA VAL A 206 -3.69 10.64 -12.31
C VAL A 206 -3.82 10.42 -13.80
N GLN A 207 -5.02 10.62 -14.33
CA GLN A 207 -5.25 10.59 -15.76
C GLN A 207 -5.45 12.02 -16.27
N GLN A 208 -4.65 12.42 -17.27
CA GLN A 208 -4.74 13.69 -17.96
C GLN A 208 -4.76 13.45 -19.45
N ASN A 209 -5.76 13.94 -20.16
CA ASN A 209 -5.94 13.72 -21.62
C ASN A 209 -5.79 12.22 -22.00
N GLU A 210 -6.50 11.35 -21.28
CA GLU A 210 -6.49 9.87 -21.45
C GLU A 210 -5.14 9.18 -21.21
N LYS A 211 -4.12 9.91 -20.75
CA LYS A 211 -2.79 9.38 -20.44
C LYS A 211 -2.54 9.38 -18.94
N LEU A 212 -1.84 8.37 -18.45
CA LEU A 212 -1.40 8.33 -17.06
C LEU A 212 -0.22 9.28 -16.86
N VAL A 213 -0.32 10.09 -15.82
CA VAL A 213 0.70 11.02 -15.37
C VAL A 213 1.03 10.73 -13.92
N GLY A 214 2.30 10.53 -13.62
CA GLY A 214 2.81 10.46 -12.26
C GLY A 214 3.09 11.86 -11.72
N LEU A 215 2.40 12.27 -10.65
CA LEU A 215 2.75 13.45 -9.88
C LEU A 215 3.65 12.97 -8.74
N VAL A 216 4.84 13.54 -8.60
CA VAL A 216 5.85 13.04 -7.67
C VAL A 216 6.35 14.20 -6.80
N TYR A 217 6.35 13.97 -5.50
CA TYR A 217 7.12 14.76 -4.55
C TYR A 217 8.43 14.03 -4.26
N PRO A 218 9.58 14.57 -4.68
CA PRO A 218 10.88 13.95 -4.42
C PRO A 218 11.30 14.02 -2.95
N ASP A 219 12.11 13.08 -2.48
CA ASP A 219 12.86 13.21 -1.23
C ASP A 219 14.06 14.14 -1.48
N PHE A 220 13.80 15.44 -1.49
CA PHE A 220 14.82 16.48 -1.75
C PHE A 220 15.97 16.39 -0.77
N ASP A 221 15.70 16.09 0.51
CA ASP A 221 16.71 15.99 1.55
C ASP A 221 17.69 14.86 1.25
N ASP A 222 17.17 13.71 0.88
CA ASP A 222 17.98 12.53 0.53
C ASP A 222 18.75 12.77 -0.78
N ALA A 223 18.11 13.35 -1.79
CA ALA A 223 18.74 13.69 -3.07
C ALA A 223 19.93 14.67 -2.88
N PHE A 224 19.72 15.73 -2.13
CA PHE A 224 20.77 16.73 -1.86
C PHE A 224 21.89 16.17 -0.99
N ALA A 225 21.59 15.32 -0.02
CA ALA A 225 22.60 14.62 0.78
C ALA A 225 23.52 13.74 -0.08
N HIS A 226 23.03 13.21 -1.21
CA HIS A 226 23.80 12.46 -2.18
C HIS A 226 24.42 13.33 -3.29
N GLY A 227 24.36 14.67 -3.16
CA GLY A 227 25.00 15.62 -4.05
C GLY A 227 24.23 15.90 -5.35
N LEU A 228 22.98 15.48 -5.47
CA LEU A 228 22.14 15.83 -6.62
C LEU A 228 21.69 17.28 -6.54
N LYS A 229 21.47 17.89 -7.71
CA LYS A 229 20.86 19.21 -7.86
C LYS A 229 19.44 19.07 -8.41
N ASN A 230 18.68 20.16 -8.44
CA ASN A 230 17.32 20.13 -8.98
C ASN A 230 17.23 19.60 -10.42
N GLU A 231 18.20 19.93 -11.28
CA GLU A 231 18.28 19.45 -12.65
C GLU A 231 18.49 17.93 -12.71
N ASP A 232 19.26 17.36 -11.76
CA ASP A 232 19.48 15.93 -11.65
C ASP A 232 18.22 15.20 -11.21
N ILE A 233 17.41 15.81 -10.36
CA ILE A 233 16.15 15.23 -9.87
C ILE A 233 15.17 15.01 -11.03
N GLU A 234 15.07 15.96 -11.97
CA GLU A 234 14.21 15.77 -13.16
C GLU A 234 14.68 14.58 -14.00
N ARG A 235 15.98 14.47 -14.20
CA ARG A 235 16.56 13.32 -14.92
C ARG A 235 16.27 11.99 -14.21
N VAL A 236 16.47 11.94 -12.88
CA VAL A 236 16.21 10.73 -12.10
C VAL A 236 14.72 10.36 -12.14
N MET A 237 13.80 11.32 -12.08
CA MET A 237 12.37 11.04 -12.18
C MET A 237 12.01 10.49 -13.57
N GLU A 238 12.66 10.92 -14.63
CA GLU A 238 12.45 10.33 -15.97
C GLU A 238 13.06 8.92 -16.06
N GLU A 239 14.23 8.68 -15.49
CA GLU A 239 14.80 7.33 -15.35
C GLU A 239 13.87 6.40 -14.56
N ASN A 240 13.29 6.88 -13.46
CA ASN A 240 12.28 6.16 -12.68
C ASN A 240 11.05 5.84 -13.52
N ARG A 241 10.56 6.78 -14.32
CA ARG A 241 9.42 6.52 -15.22
C ARG A 241 9.70 5.39 -16.20
N VAL A 242 10.87 5.43 -16.82
CA VAL A 242 11.28 4.38 -17.77
C VAL A 242 11.37 3.03 -17.07
N ALA A 243 12.01 2.97 -15.92
CA ALA A 243 12.15 1.75 -15.12
C ALA A 243 10.76 1.23 -14.65
N LEU A 244 9.90 2.12 -14.14
CA LEU A 244 8.52 1.79 -13.74
C LEU A 244 7.76 1.14 -14.89
N ASN A 245 7.83 1.72 -16.08
CA ASN A 245 7.10 1.22 -17.25
C ASN A 245 7.55 -0.17 -17.70
N THR A 246 8.77 -0.61 -17.37
CA THR A 246 9.19 -2.00 -17.62
C THR A 246 8.47 -3.02 -16.73
N MET A 247 7.92 -2.56 -15.60
CA MET A 247 7.20 -3.39 -14.62
C MET A 247 5.67 -3.34 -14.80
N LEU A 248 5.19 -2.53 -15.74
CA LEU A 248 3.76 -2.29 -15.96
C LEU A 248 3.31 -2.87 -17.30
N PRO A 249 2.09 -3.42 -17.37
CA PRO A 249 1.49 -3.79 -18.64
C PRO A 249 1.31 -2.54 -19.54
N ALA A 250 1.31 -2.75 -20.85
CA ALA A 250 1.30 -1.66 -21.84
C ALA A 250 0.15 -0.64 -21.65
N TYR A 251 -1.02 -1.12 -21.22
CA TYR A 251 -2.21 -0.27 -21.04
C TYR A 251 -2.16 0.63 -19.79
N SER A 252 -1.23 0.39 -18.87
CA SER A 252 -1.07 1.14 -17.62
C SER A 252 0.26 1.90 -17.51
N GLN A 253 0.98 2.05 -18.62
CA GLN A 253 2.24 2.77 -18.63
C GLN A 253 2.05 4.27 -18.38
N VAL A 254 2.95 4.84 -17.58
CA VAL A 254 2.99 6.26 -17.24
C VAL A 254 3.67 7.05 -18.34
N SER A 255 2.95 8.01 -18.93
CA SER A 255 3.43 8.79 -20.07
C SER A 255 4.40 9.90 -19.68
N LYS A 256 4.25 10.45 -18.48
CA LYS A 256 5.03 11.61 -17.99
C LYS A 256 5.10 11.60 -16.47
N MET A 257 6.22 12.09 -15.92
CA MET A 257 6.32 12.52 -14.52
C MET A 257 6.24 14.03 -14.42
N LYS A 258 5.57 14.54 -13.38
CA LYS A 258 5.54 15.95 -12.99
C LYS A 258 6.03 16.07 -11.55
N ILE A 259 7.05 16.86 -11.34
CA ILE A 259 7.60 17.12 -10.01
C ILE A 259 6.74 18.16 -9.31
N TYR A 260 6.37 17.86 -8.07
CA TYR A 260 5.74 18.78 -7.15
C TYR A 260 6.80 19.33 -6.19
N PRO A 261 6.88 20.65 -6.01
CA PRO A 261 7.89 21.28 -5.14
C PRO A 261 7.57 21.14 -3.66
N GLU A 262 6.33 20.83 -3.31
CA GLU A 262 5.81 20.73 -1.95
C GLU A 262 5.12 19.40 -1.74
N GLU A 263 5.03 18.96 -0.47
CA GLU A 263 4.29 17.75 -0.10
C GLU A 263 2.81 17.86 -0.51
N PHE A 264 2.24 16.72 -0.91
CA PHE A 264 0.81 16.65 -1.19
C PHE A 264 -0.02 16.90 0.07
N GLU A 265 -1.16 17.60 -0.09
CA GLU A 265 -2.11 17.75 0.99
C GLU A 265 -2.68 16.39 1.43
N LYS A 266 -2.75 16.20 2.74
CA LYS A 266 -3.14 14.93 3.35
C LYS A 266 -4.34 15.07 4.26
N THR A 267 -5.08 13.98 4.38
CA THR A 267 -6.09 13.81 5.42
C THR A 267 -5.43 13.66 6.80
N PRO A 268 -6.17 13.77 7.92
CA PRO A 268 -5.65 13.45 9.24
C PRO A 268 -5.03 12.04 9.35
N LYS A 269 -5.48 11.10 8.54
CA LYS A 269 -4.93 9.73 8.42
C LYS A 269 -3.64 9.65 7.58
N LYS A 270 -3.10 10.79 7.13
CA LYS A 270 -1.91 10.90 6.26
C LYS A 270 -2.08 10.32 4.86
N SER A 271 -3.29 10.11 4.39
CA SER A 271 -3.57 9.76 2.99
C SER A 271 -3.64 11.02 2.14
N ILE A 272 -3.06 11.01 0.95
CA ILE A 272 -3.08 12.15 0.02
C ILE A 272 -4.54 12.43 -0.39
N LYS A 273 -4.93 13.70 -0.37
CA LYS A 273 -6.24 14.17 -0.86
C LYS A 273 -6.25 14.20 -2.39
N ARG A 274 -6.33 13.03 -2.99
CA ARG A 274 -6.22 12.79 -4.43
C ARG A 274 -7.11 13.70 -5.27
N TYR A 275 -8.31 14.01 -4.79
CA TYR A 275 -9.29 14.85 -5.50
C TYR A 275 -8.81 16.28 -5.80
N LEU A 276 -7.79 16.77 -5.07
CA LEU A 276 -7.19 18.09 -5.32
C LEU A 276 -6.26 18.11 -6.55
N TYR A 277 -5.83 16.95 -7.01
CA TYR A 277 -4.83 16.78 -8.06
C TYR A 277 -5.37 16.10 -9.33
N GLN A 278 -6.61 15.65 -9.29
CA GLN A 278 -7.32 15.16 -10.47
C GLN A 278 -7.87 16.37 -11.23
N GLU A 279 -7.64 16.43 -12.55
CA GLU A 279 -8.36 17.38 -13.38
C GLU A 279 -9.87 17.11 -13.26
N ALA A 280 -10.66 18.18 -13.08
CA ALA A 280 -12.11 18.06 -13.07
C ALA A 280 -12.52 17.34 -14.35
N LYS A 281 -13.22 16.22 -14.21
CA LYS A 281 -13.89 15.58 -15.35
C LYS A 281 -14.92 16.59 -15.84
N GLY A 282 -14.61 17.25 -16.98
CA GLY A 282 -15.50 18.16 -17.66
C GLY A 282 -16.73 17.44 -18.20
#